data_82d23b1c0949aa92683716e6422d871f
#
_entry.id   82d23b1c0949aa92683716e6422d871f
#
_cell.length_a   1.000
_cell.length_b   1.000
_cell.length_c   1.000
_cell.angle_alpha   90.00
_cell.angle_beta   90.00
_cell.angle_gamma   90.00
#
_symmetry.space_group_name_H-M   'P 1'
#
loop_
_entity.id
_entity.type
_entity.pdbx_description
1 polymer ?
#
loop_
_entity_poly.entity_id
_entity_poly.type
_entity_poly.pdbx_seq_one_letter_code
_entity_poly.pdbx_strand_id
1 'polypeptide(L)'
;MISVFGTKTNEVELKYLKEVIDTSFLGLGKVVNEFENRFKERLNLPNFIMLDNCSNALYVACKVLDLPKGSEIIVPSFTWLSCAHSIIMAGHKP
;
A
#
# COMPACT_ATOMS: atom_id res chain seq x y z
N MET A 1 -28.98 4.55 6.82
CA MET A 1 -27.78 5.42 6.98
C MET A 1 -26.80 5.04 5.89
N ILE A 2 -26.33 5.97 5.08
CA ILE A 2 -25.29 5.74 4.08
C ILE A 2 -23.95 5.89 4.80
N SER A 3 -23.18 4.80 4.94
CA SER A 3 -21.83 4.85 5.49
C SER A 3 -20.87 5.38 4.44
N VAL A 4 -20.10 6.40 4.79
CA VAL A 4 -19.03 6.96 3.94
C VAL A 4 -17.78 6.08 4.00
N PHE A 5 -17.59 5.35 5.10
CA PHE A 5 -16.48 4.44 5.31
C PHE A 5 -17.02 3.07 5.71
N GLY A 6 -16.40 2.03 5.21
CA GLY A 6 -16.73 0.67 5.58
C GLY A 6 -16.21 -0.33 4.57
N THR A 7 -15.61 -1.38 5.05
CA THR A 7 -15.22 -2.55 4.26
C THR A 7 -16.32 -3.58 4.36
N LYS A 8 -16.74 -4.13 3.23
CA LYS A 8 -17.62 -5.30 3.20
C LYS A 8 -16.75 -6.54 3.20
N THR A 9 -16.84 -7.31 4.25
CA THR A 9 -16.21 -8.62 4.37
C THR A 9 -17.28 -9.70 4.48
N ASN A 10 -16.94 -10.91 4.09
CA ASN A 10 -17.84 -12.06 4.12
C ASN A 10 -17.05 -13.36 4.45
N GLU A 11 -17.70 -14.50 4.32
CA GLU A 11 -17.10 -15.80 4.64
C GLU A 11 -15.87 -16.14 3.79
N VAL A 12 -15.70 -15.51 2.62
CA VAL A 12 -14.53 -15.76 1.75
C VAL A 12 -13.26 -15.20 2.38
N GLU A 13 -13.31 -13.96 2.88
CA GLU A 13 -12.18 -13.36 3.58
C GLU A 13 -11.84 -14.13 4.87
N LEU A 14 -12.86 -14.53 5.62
CA LEU A 14 -12.66 -15.32 6.84
C LEU A 14 -11.99 -16.67 6.55
N LYS A 15 -12.37 -17.34 5.47
CA LYS A 15 -11.73 -18.58 5.02
C LYS A 15 -10.23 -18.37 4.73
N TYR A 16 -9.88 -17.36 3.93
CA TYR A 16 -8.48 -17.08 3.61
C TYR A 16 -7.66 -16.67 4.83
N LEU A 17 -8.24 -15.87 5.72
CA LEU A 17 -7.58 -15.51 6.98
C LEU A 17 -7.30 -16.74 7.83
N LYS A 18 -8.27 -17.65 7.95
CA LYS A 18 -8.08 -18.91 8.67
C LYS A 18 -6.96 -19.75 8.06
N GLU A 19 -6.95 -19.92 6.75
CA GLU A 19 -5.90 -20.66 6.03
C GLU A 19 -4.51 -20.10 6.33
N VAL A 20 -4.34 -18.77 6.35
CA VAL A 20 -3.06 -18.12 6.68
C VAL A 20 -2.69 -18.33 8.14
N ILE A 21 -3.62 -18.16 9.07
CA ILE A 21 -3.39 -18.39 10.51
C ILE A 21 -2.96 -19.83 10.79
N ASP A 22 -3.58 -20.80 10.13
CA ASP A 22 -3.26 -22.22 10.26
C ASP A 22 -1.82 -22.56 9.79
N THR A 23 -1.21 -21.71 8.95
CA THR A 23 0.21 -21.85 8.57
C THR A 23 1.19 -21.44 9.69
N SER A 24 0.72 -20.75 10.72
CA SER A 24 1.53 -20.13 11.78
C SER A 24 2.58 -19.12 11.27
N PHE A 25 2.43 -18.63 10.04
CA PHE A 25 3.33 -17.64 9.44
C PHE A 25 2.54 -16.41 8.94
N LEU A 26 2.61 -15.31 9.70
CA LEU A 26 1.87 -14.08 9.44
C LEU A 26 2.73 -12.96 8.80
N GLY A 27 3.87 -13.31 8.23
CA GLY A 27 4.77 -12.36 7.56
C GLY A 27 4.65 -12.37 6.04
N LEU A 28 5.66 -11.80 5.38
CA LEU A 28 5.82 -11.83 3.93
C LEU A 28 6.12 -13.27 3.47
N GLY A 29 5.07 -14.02 3.19
CA GLY A 29 5.15 -15.43 2.86
C GLY A 29 4.59 -15.76 1.49
N LYS A 30 4.31 -17.06 1.30
CA LYS A 30 3.80 -17.60 0.02
C LYS A 30 2.56 -16.87 -0.51
N VAL A 31 1.62 -16.52 0.37
CA VAL A 31 0.36 -15.86 -0.02
C VAL A 31 0.61 -14.46 -0.55
N VAL A 32 1.51 -13.70 0.09
CA VAL A 32 1.88 -12.36 -0.39
C VAL A 32 2.59 -12.44 -1.74
N ASN A 33 3.56 -13.34 -1.88
CA ASN A 33 4.27 -13.54 -3.16
C ASN A 33 3.32 -13.95 -4.29
N GLU A 34 2.36 -14.83 -4.02
CA GLU A 34 1.35 -15.22 -5.00
C GLU A 34 0.45 -14.03 -5.39
N PHE A 35 0.01 -13.23 -4.42
CA PHE A 35 -0.76 -12.02 -4.69
C PHE A 35 0.02 -11.04 -5.56
N GLU A 36 1.29 -10.75 -5.22
CA GLU A 36 2.15 -9.85 -5.99
C GLU A 36 2.33 -10.31 -7.43
N ASN A 37 2.53 -11.61 -7.65
CA ASN A 37 2.68 -12.18 -9.00
C ASN A 37 1.39 -12.05 -9.80
N ARG A 38 0.25 -12.43 -9.23
CA ARG A 38 -1.07 -12.29 -9.90
C ARG A 38 -1.38 -10.83 -10.22
N PHE A 39 -1.01 -9.91 -9.33
CA PHE A 39 -1.23 -8.47 -9.55
C PHE A 39 -0.36 -7.93 -10.69
N LYS A 40 0.93 -8.32 -10.73
CA LYS A 40 1.83 -8.00 -11.84
C LYS A 40 1.29 -8.50 -13.18
N GLU A 41 0.91 -9.76 -13.24
CA GLU A 41 0.36 -10.37 -14.46
C GLU A 41 -0.93 -9.68 -14.93
N ARG A 42 -1.89 -9.48 -14.02
CA ARG A 42 -3.19 -8.89 -14.34
C ARG A 42 -3.09 -7.46 -14.86
N LEU A 43 -2.16 -6.66 -14.34
CA LEU A 43 -1.97 -5.26 -14.70
C LEU A 43 -0.79 -5.04 -15.66
N ASN A 44 -0.13 -6.11 -16.11
CA ASN A 44 1.05 -6.06 -16.97
C ASN A 44 2.13 -5.12 -16.41
N LEU A 45 2.43 -5.25 -15.11
CA LEU A 45 3.43 -4.43 -14.42
C LEU A 45 4.78 -5.16 -14.37
N PRO A 46 5.90 -4.47 -14.60
CA PRO A 46 7.23 -5.07 -14.49
C PRO A 46 7.57 -5.44 -13.04
N ASN A 47 7.13 -4.63 -12.08
CA ASN A 47 7.39 -4.80 -10.66
C ASN A 47 6.15 -4.44 -9.86
N PHE A 48 5.97 -5.12 -8.73
CA PHE A 48 4.95 -4.81 -7.75
C PHE A 48 5.37 -5.38 -6.40
N ILE A 49 5.22 -4.60 -5.34
CA ILE A 49 5.47 -5.00 -3.96
C ILE A 49 4.30 -4.59 -3.08
N MET A 50 3.94 -5.46 -2.15
CA MET A 50 2.97 -5.16 -1.11
C MET A 50 3.63 -4.45 0.06
N LEU A 51 2.94 -3.47 0.60
CA LEU A 51 3.30 -2.78 1.83
C LEU A 51 2.16 -2.91 2.84
N ASP A 52 2.46 -2.67 4.09
CA ASP A 52 1.53 -2.84 5.21
C ASP A 52 0.33 -1.88 5.17
N ASN A 53 0.53 -0.69 4.57
CA ASN A 53 -0.54 0.29 4.41
C ASN A 53 -0.21 1.32 3.32
N CYS A 54 -1.24 2.07 2.90
CA CYS A 54 -1.12 3.10 1.85
C CYS A 54 -0.19 4.25 2.25
N SER A 55 -0.16 4.67 3.52
CA SER A 55 0.70 5.77 3.97
C SER A 55 2.17 5.43 3.83
N ASN A 56 2.56 4.20 4.19
CA ASN A 56 3.91 3.71 3.99
C ASN A 56 4.24 3.54 2.50
N ALA A 57 3.26 3.12 1.69
CA ALA A 57 3.43 3.03 0.24
C ALA A 57 3.72 4.40 -0.39
N LEU A 58 3.01 5.44 0.02
CA LEU A 58 3.27 6.82 -0.42
C LEU A 58 4.66 7.31 0.00
N TYR A 59 5.07 7.02 1.24
CA TYR A 59 6.40 7.37 1.72
C TYR A 59 7.51 6.66 0.91
N VAL A 60 7.38 5.35 0.73
CA VAL A 60 8.34 4.57 -0.07
C VAL A 60 8.38 5.06 -1.51
N ALA A 61 7.23 5.37 -2.12
CA ALA A 61 7.18 5.94 -3.47
C ALA A 61 8.00 7.23 -3.58
N CYS A 62 7.87 8.15 -2.61
CA CYS A 62 8.67 9.37 -2.57
C CYS A 62 10.17 9.08 -2.40
N LYS A 63 10.53 8.04 -1.64
CA LYS A 63 11.95 7.68 -1.39
C LYS A 63 12.60 7.03 -2.60
N VAL A 64 11.89 6.16 -3.34
CA VAL A 64 12.44 5.47 -4.51
C VAL A 64 12.69 6.39 -5.70
N LEU A 65 12.07 7.57 -5.72
CA LEU A 65 12.33 8.57 -6.77
C LEU A 65 13.72 9.19 -6.67
N ASP A 66 14.39 9.03 -5.53
CA ASP A 66 15.73 9.53 -5.24
C ASP A 66 15.95 11.00 -5.69
N LEU A 67 14.96 11.82 -5.42
CA LEU A 67 14.98 13.25 -5.76
C LEU A 67 15.96 14.02 -4.87
N PRO A 68 16.56 15.12 -5.36
CA PRO A 68 17.36 16.01 -4.53
C PRO A 68 16.59 16.45 -3.28
N LYS A 69 17.28 16.53 -2.13
CA LYS A 69 16.68 16.97 -0.89
C LYS A 69 16.00 18.33 -1.03
N GLY A 70 14.78 18.45 -0.55
CA GLY A 70 13.99 19.68 -0.62
C GLY A 70 13.28 19.94 -1.94
N SER A 71 13.28 18.95 -2.86
CA SER A 71 12.45 19.01 -4.08
C SER A 71 10.98 19.25 -3.75
N GLU A 72 10.29 19.94 -4.64
CA GLU A 72 8.85 20.20 -4.53
C GLU A 72 8.07 19.09 -5.24
N ILE A 73 7.06 18.57 -4.56
CA ILE A 73 6.20 17.50 -5.08
C ILE A 73 4.74 17.96 -5.03
N ILE A 74 4.11 18.06 -6.18
CA ILE A 74 2.71 18.48 -6.29
C ILE A 74 1.80 17.43 -5.66
N VAL A 75 0.90 17.89 -4.80
CA VAL A 75 -0.09 17.06 -4.11
C VAL A 75 -1.45 17.76 -4.13
N PRO A 76 -2.57 17.03 -4.26
CA PRO A 76 -3.89 17.62 -4.16
C PRO A 76 -4.12 18.30 -2.80
N SER A 77 -4.71 19.50 -2.80
CA SER A 77 -5.03 20.22 -1.55
C SER A 77 -6.16 19.56 -0.76
N PHE A 78 -7.06 18.84 -1.44
CA PHE A 78 -8.14 18.08 -0.84
C PHE A 78 -7.86 16.58 -0.97
N THR A 79 -7.16 16.04 0.02
CA THR A 79 -6.78 14.62 0.06
C THR A 79 -6.52 14.16 1.50
N TRP A 80 -6.21 12.89 1.68
CA TRP A 80 -5.79 12.35 2.96
C TRP A 80 -4.43 12.93 3.39
N LEU A 81 -4.29 13.27 4.67
CA LEU A 81 -3.09 13.90 5.23
C LEU A 81 -1.78 13.16 4.88
N SER A 82 -1.83 11.85 4.80
CA SER A 82 -0.65 11.03 4.47
C SER A 82 -0.01 11.41 3.12
N CYS A 83 -0.75 11.98 2.18
CA CYS A 83 -0.19 12.40 0.89
C CYS A 83 0.88 13.49 1.08
N ALA A 84 0.54 14.56 1.82
CA ALA A 84 1.51 15.62 2.13
C ALA A 84 2.55 15.16 3.16
N HIS A 85 2.13 14.40 4.17
CA HIS A 85 3.01 13.93 5.23
C HIS A 85 4.13 13.02 4.71
N SER A 86 3.84 12.14 3.79
CA SER A 86 4.83 11.26 3.15
C SER A 86 5.91 12.04 2.41
N ILE A 87 5.53 13.13 1.75
CA ILE A 87 6.46 14.03 1.06
C ILE A 87 7.41 14.69 2.06
N ILE A 88 6.87 15.23 3.16
CA ILE A 88 7.67 15.88 4.23
C ILE A 88 8.62 14.86 4.86
N MET A 89 8.13 13.67 5.21
CA MET A 89 8.94 12.60 5.79
C MET A 89 10.04 12.12 4.85
N ALA A 90 9.83 12.16 3.55
CA ALA A 90 10.85 11.84 2.56
C ALA A 90 11.93 12.92 2.41
N GLY A 91 11.75 14.09 3.04
CA GLY A 91 12.69 15.22 3.00
C GLY A 91 12.39 16.24 1.90
N HIS A 92 11.17 16.23 1.37
CA HIS A 92 10.69 17.08 0.28
C HIS A 92 9.64 18.08 0.76
N LYS A 93 9.18 18.95 -0.13
CA LYS A 93 8.15 19.98 0.13
C LYS A 93 6.89 19.63 -0.65
N PRO A 94 5.73 19.48 0.02
CA PRO A 94 4.46 19.33 -0.66
C PRO A 94 3.94 20.65 -1.22
#